data_43e0b0efb0343d29bc596f2e4b211dde
#
_entry.id   43e0b0efb0343d29bc596f2e4b211dde
#
_cell.length_a   1.000
_cell.length_b   1.000
_cell.length_c   1.000
_cell.angle_alpha   90.00
_cell.angle_beta   90.00
_cell.angle_gamma   90.00
#
_symmetry.space_group_name_H-M   'P 1'
#
loop_
_entity.id
_entity.type
_entity.pdbx_description
1 polymer ?
#
loop_
_entity_poly.entity_id
_entity_poly.type
_entity_poly.pdbx_seq_one_letter_code
_entity_poly.pdbx_strand_id
1 'polypeptide(L)'
;MKKVLAIINPISGTGSKKNIPDLLGQAYNASVYELFLTYTKAAGHAEELARRAASEGYDHVIAVGGDGTVNEVARGLVGSQTALGIVPKGSGNGLARSLGLSMKSDQVIQQLVSGRRIAIDSCELNGRPFFCTCGMGFDAAVSRTFAEASTRGPVTYLRTMIEEYRSFKPETYHLDINDGERTLETEAFVLVVANATQYGNNAYIAPEADLSDGLLDLAIIRPFPVLEAAVVLGDLMLGKLAGNKHYETERIKSLRIERPTAGAVHIDGEPLELGTTIDIKLCPHSLHVIIPQ
;
A
#
# COMPACT_ATOMS: atom_id res chain seq x y z
N MET A 1 25.82 11.86 -15.52
CA MET A 1 24.36 12.04 -15.70
C MET A 1 23.66 11.04 -14.79
N LYS A 2 22.52 11.43 -14.22
CA LYS A 2 21.68 10.53 -13.41
C LYS A 2 20.90 9.58 -14.31
N LYS A 3 20.93 8.29 -14.03
CA LYS A 3 20.20 7.28 -14.79
C LYS A 3 18.80 7.09 -14.22
N VAL A 4 17.79 7.20 -15.08
CA VAL A 4 16.39 7.08 -14.70
C VAL A 4 15.70 6.04 -15.58
N LEU A 5 15.02 5.05 -14.98
CA LEU A 5 14.20 4.08 -15.68
C LEU A 5 12.73 4.30 -15.36
N ALA A 6 11.89 4.54 -16.35
CA ALA A 6 10.45 4.52 -16.18
C ALA A 6 9.87 3.17 -16.61
N ILE A 7 9.23 2.47 -15.66
CA ILE A 7 8.56 1.18 -15.87
C ILE A 7 7.07 1.45 -16.00
N ILE A 8 6.52 1.24 -17.19
CA ILE A 8 5.15 1.56 -17.54
C ILE A 8 4.34 0.27 -17.66
N ASN A 9 3.29 0.13 -16.85
CA ASN A 9 2.34 -0.96 -17.02
C ASN A 9 1.24 -0.52 -18.00
N PRO A 10 1.18 -1.06 -19.21
CA PRO A 10 0.26 -0.58 -20.26
C PRO A 10 -1.21 -0.84 -19.94
N ILE A 11 -1.52 -1.89 -19.18
CA ILE A 11 -2.89 -2.35 -18.90
C ILE A 11 -3.45 -1.95 -17.53
N SER A 12 -2.61 -1.43 -16.61
CA SER A 12 -3.05 -1.10 -15.26
C SER A 12 -3.79 0.23 -15.17
N GLY A 13 -4.73 0.34 -14.22
CA GLY A 13 -5.35 1.59 -13.79
C GLY A 13 -6.31 2.21 -14.79
N THR A 14 -6.64 3.47 -14.52
CA THR A 14 -7.62 4.26 -15.27
C THR A 14 -6.95 5.30 -16.17
N GLY A 15 -7.47 5.48 -17.37
CA GLY A 15 -7.02 6.51 -18.31
C GLY A 15 -5.82 6.14 -19.20
N SER A 16 -5.63 6.94 -20.24
CA SER A 16 -4.56 6.74 -21.23
C SER A 16 -3.19 7.08 -20.65
N LYS A 17 -2.19 6.23 -20.95
CA LYS A 17 -0.78 6.46 -20.62
C LYS A 17 0.05 6.90 -21.84
N LYS A 18 -0.61 7.13 -23.00
CA LYS A 18 0.07 7.42 -24.27
C LYS A 18 0.96 8.67 -24.21
N ASN A 19 0.57 9.66 -23.42
CA ASN A 19 1.32 10.91 -23.28
C ASN A 19 2.40 10.88 -22.18
N ILE A 20 2.48 9.81 -21.39
CA ILE A 20 3.46 9.73 -20.28
C ILE A 20 4.90 9.75 -20.78
N PRO A 21 5.29 8.99 -21.85
CA PRO A 21 6.63 9.09 -22.40
C PRO A 21 7.04 10.52 -22.79
N ASP A 22 6.15 11.25 -23.44
CA ASP A 22 6.41 12.64 -23.87
C ASP A 22 6.54 13.58 -22.66
N LEU A 23 5.67 13.45 -21.66
CA LEU A 23 5.75 14.25 -20.44
C LEU A 23 7.05 13.97 -19.66
N LEU A 24 7.49 12.72 -19.56
CA LEU A 24 8.75 12.37 -18.94
C LEU A 24 9.94 12.93 -19.75
N GLY A 25 9.92 12.77 -21.07
CA GLY A 25 10.99 13.27 -21.95
C GLY A 25 11.12 14.79 -21.91
N GLN A 26 10.02 15.52 -21.73
CA GLN A 26 10.03 16.98 -21.58
C GLN A 26 10.53 17.43 -20.19
N ALA A 27 10.19 16.69 -19.13
CA ALA A 27 10.52 17.05 -17.76
C ALA A 27 11.97 16.68 -17.37
N TYR A 28 12.45 15.52 -17.81
CA TYR A 28 13.81 15.03 -17.49
C TYR A 28 14.81 15.56 -18.50
N ASN A 29 15.45 16.69 -18.18
CA ASN A 29 16.43 17.34 -19.05
C ASN A 29 17.61 16.42 -19.40
N ALA A 30 17.81 16.17 -20.68
CA ALA A 30 18.86 15.28 -21.20
C ALA A 30 20.31 15.71 -20.88
N SER A 31 20.53 16.96 -20.44
CA SER A 31 21.85 17.37 -19.96
C SER A 31 22.17 16.88 -18.54
N VAL A 32 21.13 16.49 -17.77
CA VAL A 32 21.23 16.06 -16.37
C VAL A 32 20.91 14.57 -16.24
N TYR A 33 19.91 14.10 -17.00
CA TYR A 33 19.34 12.76 -16.88
C TYR A 33 19.50 11.94 -18.14
N GLU A 34 19.78 10.66 -17.97
CA GLU A 34 19.66 9.64 -19.00
C GLU A 34 18.39 8.85 -18.73
N LEU A 35 17.31 9.12 -19.49
CA LEU A 35 15.98 8.55 -19.28
C LEU A 35 15.75 7.34 -20.18
N PHE A 36 15.44 6.20 -19.57
CA PHE A 36 15.03 4.97 -20.25
C PHE A 36 13.56 4.69 -19.97
N LEU A 37 12.87 4.11 -20.94
CA LEU A 37 11.46 3.73 -20.85
C LEU A 37 11.32 2.24 -21.17
N THR A 38 10.56 1.53 -20.34
CA THR A 38 10.24 0.12 -20.59
C THR A 38 8.79 -0.18 -20.19
N TYR A 39 8.25 -1.25 -20.77
CA TYR A 39 6.87 -1.68 -20.50
C TYR A 39 6.85 -3.04 -19.83
N THR A 40 5.95 -3.20 -18.87
CA THR A 40 5.71 -4.52 -18.26
C THR A 40 5.01 -5.45 -19.25
N LYS A 41 5.27 -6.75 -19.12
CA LYS A 41 4.69 -7.79 -20.00
C LYS A 41 3.75 -8.72 -19.22
N ALA A 42 3.97 -8.88 -17.92
CA ALA A 42 3.21 -9.78 -17.05
C ALA A 42 3.32 -9.31 -15.59
N ALA A 43 2.56 -9.92 -14.69
CA ALA A 43 2.73 -9.79 -13.25
C ALA A 43 4.14 -10.23 -12.83
N GLY A 44 4.75 -9.51 -11.88
CA GLY A 44 6.11 -9.72 -11.41
C GLY A 44 7.20 -9.11 -12.30
N HIS A 45 6.89 -8.74 -13.55
CA HIS A 45 7.91 -8.19 -14.46
C HIS A 45 8.43 -6.82 -14.02
N ALA A 46 7.59 -5.98 -13.38
CA ALA A 46 8.04 -4.69 -12.88
C ALA A 46 9.05 -4.84 -11.73
N GLU A 47 8.89 -5.84 -10.88
CA GLU A 47 9.84 -6.17 -9.81
C GLU A 47 11.20 -6.61 -10.36
N GLU A 48 11.20 -7.50 -11.38
CA GLU A 48 12.42 -7.94 -12.04
C GLU A 48 13.18 -6.76 -12.67
N LEU A 49 12.47 -5.91 -13.42
CA LEU A 49 13.04 -4.72 -14.05
C LEU A 49 13.62 -3.74 -13.01
N ALA A 50 12.91 -3.52 -11.90
CA ALA A 50 13.35 -2.64 -10.83
C ALA A 50 14.61 -3.18 -10.12
N ARG A 51 14.62 -4.47 -9.78
CA ARG A 51 15.78 -5.15 -9.18
C ARG A 51 17.01 -5.07 -10.08
N ARG A 52 16.82 -5.28 -11.37
CA ARG A 52 17.89 -5.14 -12.36
C ARG A 52 18.39 -3.69 -12.42
N ALA A 53 17.52 -2.71 -12.50
CA ALA A 53 17.90 -1.30 -12.51
C ALA A 53 18.69 -0.91 -11.24
N ALA A 54 18.28 -1.40 -10.06
CA ALA A 54 19.03 -1.20 -8.84
C ALA A 54 20.43 -1.78 -8.89
N SER A 55 20.59 -3.01 -9.43
CA SER A 55 21.92 -3.65 -9.60
C SER A 55 22.80 -2.96 -10.64
N GLU A 56 22.22 -2.33 -11.64
CA GLU A 56 22.90 -1.54 -12.68
C GLU A 56 23.20 -0.09 -12.27
N GLY A 57 22.86 0.30 -11.02
CA GLY A 57 23.17 1.60 -10.43
C GLY A 57 22.34 2.75 -11.00
N TYR A 58 21.06 2.51 -11.29
CA TYR A 58 20.14 3.60 -11.61
C TYR A 58 19.89 4.47 -10.38
N ASP A 59 19.83 5.78 -10.58
CA ASP A 59 19.51 6.73 -9.50
C ASP A 59 18.03 6.67 -9.12
N HIS A 60 17.15 6.57 -10.12
CA HIS A 60 15.71 6.54 -9.95
C HIS A 60 15.06 5.45 -10.79
N VAL A 61 14.04 4.80 -10.25
CA VAL A 61 13.07 3.99 -11.01
C VAL A 61 11.68 4.57 -10.81
N ILE A 62 11.00 4.90 -11.90
CA ILE A 62 9.66 5.49 -11.89
C ILE A 62 8.63 4.41 -12.20
N ALA A 63 7.77 4.10 -11.24
CA ALA A 63 6.62 3.23 -11.43
C ALA A 63 5.45 4.01 -12.05
N VAL A 64 5.04 3.65 -13.26
CA VAL A 64 3.88 4.24 -13.94
C VAL A 64 2.74 3.24 -13.98
N GLY A 65 1.83 3.31 -13.00
CA GLY A 65 0.78 2.31 -12.87
C GLY A 65 -0.12 2.51 -11.67
N GLY A 66 -0.89 1.48 -11.32
CA GLY A 66 -1.66 1.40 -10.08
C GLY A 66 -0.84 0.79 -8.95
N ASP A 67 -1.49 0.55 -7.81
CA ASP A 67 -0.87 0.06 -6.58
C ASP A 67 -0.04 -1.21 -6.79
N GLY A 68 -0.55 -2.21 -7.52
CA GLY A 68 0.20 -3.44 -7.81
C GLY A 68 1.51 -3.18 -8.58
N THR A 69 1.51 -2.26 -9.58
CA THR A 69 2.75 -1.90 -10.29
C THR A 69 3.73 -1.17 -9.38
N VAL A 70 3.22 -0.27 -8.53
CA VAL A 70 4.04 0.44 -7.54
C VAL A 70 4.67 -0.54 -6.56
N ASN A 71 3.90 -1.51 -6.06
CA ASN A 71 4.38 -2.54 -5.14
C ASN A 71 5.44 -3.45 -5.77
N GLU A 72 5.24 -3.90 -7.02
CA GLU A 72 6.25 -4.68 -7.73
C GLU A 72 7.58 -3.91 -7.84
N VAL A 73 7.51 -2.65 -8.27
CA VAL A 73 8.73 -1.81 -8.37
C VAL A 73 9.35 -1.61 -7.00
N ALA A 74 8.57 -1.27 -5.99
CA ALA A 74 9.04 -1.06 -4.63
C ALA A 74 9.75 -2.30 -4.07
N ARG A 75 9.16 -3.51 -4.24
CA ARG A 75 9.78 -4.79 -3.84
C ARG A 75 11.14 -5.00 -4.51
N GLY A 76 11.26 -4.63 -5.78
CA GLY A 76 12.55 -4.71 -6.49
C GLY A 76 13.61 -3.74 -6.01
N LEU A 77 13.21 -2.67 -5.28
CA LEU A 77 14.10 -1.61 -4.81
C LEU A 77 14.43 -1.66 -3.33
N VAL A 78 13.68 -2.44 -2.51
CA VAL A 78 13.96 -2.58 -1.06
C VAL A 78 15.43 -2.92 -0.82
N GLY A 79 16.05 -2.23 0.13
CA GLY A 79 17.47 -2.40 0.50
C GLY A 79 18.47 -1.81 -0.49
N SER A 80 18.01 -1.20 -1.59
CA SER A 80 18.89 -0.58 -2.59
C SER A 80 19.02 0.93 -2.39
N GLN A 81 20.01 1.52 -3.08
CA GLN A 81 20.18 2.97 -3.12
C GLN A 81 19.36 3.65 -4.23
N THR A 82 18.68 2.91 -5.07
CA THR A 82 17.84 3.46 -6.15
C THR A 82 16.52 3.97 -5.59
N ALA A 83 16.13 5.20 -5.94
CA ALA A 83 14.91 5.80 -5.41
C ALA A 83 13.69 5.48 -6.28
N LEU A 84 12.57 5.15 -5.64
CA LEU A 84 11.27 4.99 -6.27
C LEU A 84 10.65 6.34 -6.56
N GLY A 85 10.28 6.62 -7.80
CA GLY A 85 9.33 7.65 -8.20
C GLY A 85 7.99 7.00 -8.55
N ILE A 86 6.88 7.68 -8.30
CA ILE A 86 5.54 7.13 -8.60
C ILE A 86 4.76 8.10 -9.49
N VAL A 87 4.29 7.60 -10.63
CA VAL A 87 3.28 8.26 -11.47
C VAL A 87 1.97 7.47 -11.32
N PRO A 88 1.06 7.89 -10.42
CA PRO A 88 -0.11 7.12 -10.04
C PRO A 88 -1.14 7.06 -11.18
N LYS A 89 -1.59 5.85 -11.52
CA LYS A 89 -2.60 5.57 -12.54
C LYS A 89 -3.67 4.58 -12.06
N GLY A 90 -3.61 4.15 -10.82
CA GLY A 90 -4.61 3.29 -10.18
C GLY A 90 -5.82 4.07 -9.70
N SER A 91 -6.79 3.35 -9.14
CA SER A 91 -7.95 3.91 -8.44
C SER A 91 -7.63 4.25 -6.97
N GLY A 92 -6.83 3.44 -6.29
CA GLY A 92 -6.44 3.62 -4.89
C GLY A 92 -5.28 4.59 -4.72
N ASN A 93 -4.12 4.20 -5.26
CA ASN A 93 -2.85 4.92 -5.18
C ASN A 93 -2.44 5.25 -3.73
N GLY A 94 -2.55 4.26 -2.83
CA GLY A 94 -2.35 4.43 -1.39
C GLY A 94 -1.00 5.03 -1.04
N LEU A 95 0.10 4.41 -1.50
CA LEU A 95 1.45 4.90 -1.21
C LEU A 95 1.70 6.29 -1.80
N ALA A 96 1.27 6.53 -3.05
CA ALA A 96 1.45 7.84 -3.69
C ALA A 96 0.73 8.97 -2.92
N ARG A 97 -0.48 8.70 -2.42
CA ARG A 97 -1.24 9.64 -1.58
C ARG A 97 -0.58 9.89 -0.24
N SER A 98 -0.11 8.84 0.43
CA SER A 98 0.59 8.97 1.72
C SER A 98 1.93 9.73 1.59
N LEU A 99 2.57 9.66 0.41
CA LEU A 99 3.76 10.46 0.08
C LEU A 99 3.45 11.90 -0.39
N GLY A 100 2.18 12.34 -0.41
CA GLY A 100 1.78 13.67 -0.85
C GLY A 100 1.93 13.93 -2.35
N LEU A 101 2.01 12.88 -3.15
CA LEU A 101 2.18 13.00 -4.60
C LEU A 101 0.86 13.40 -5.29
N SER A 102 0.95 14.24 -6.32
CA SER A 102 -0.21 14.62 -7.12
C SER A 102 -0.76 13.44 -7.93
N MET A 103 -2.08 13.33 -8.01
CA MET A 103 -2.75 12.35 -8.86
C MET A 103 -2.79 12.76 -10.34
N LYS A 104 -2.35 13.98 -10.68
CA LYS A 104 -2.25 14.50 -12.06
C LYS A 104 -0.85 14.23 -12.60
N SER A 105 -0.77 13.62 -13.78
CA SER A 105 0.49 13.13 -14.35
C SER A 105 1.52 14.22 -14.62
N ASP A 106 1.09 15.35 -15.14
CA ASP A 106 1.93 16.52 -15.39
C ASP A 106 2.54 17.09 -14.11
N GLN A 107 1.72 17.22 -13.07
CA GLN A 107 2.14 17.75 -11.78
C GLN A 107 3.08 16.78 -11.04
N VAL A 108 2.73 15.48 -10.98
CA VAL A 108 3.56 14.51 -10.27
C VAL A 108 4.92 14.32 -10.94
N ILE A 109 5.01 14.36 -12.28
CA ILE A 109 6.29 14.29 -12.99
C ILE A 109 7.18 15.49 -12.64
N GLN A 110 6.61 16.70 -12.53
CA GLN A 110 7.36 17.87 -12.05
C GLN A 110 7.80 17.70 -10.59
N GLN A 111 6.93 17.16 -9.73
CA GLN A 111 7.29 16.84 -8.34
C GLN A 111 8.46 15.85 -8.27
N LEU A 112 8.51 14.83 -9.15
CA LEU A 112 9.61 13.87 -9.18
C LEU A 112 10.94 14.49 -9.63
N VAL A 113 10.92 15.42 -10.55
CA VAL A 113 12.13 16.12 -11.04
C VAL A 113 12.68 17.11 -10.02
N SER A 114 11.81 17.87 -9.36
CA SER A 114 12.18 18.89 -8.37
C SER A 114 12.21 18.36 -6.93
N GLY A 115 11.76 17.14 -6.72
CA GLY A 115 11.56 16.56 -5.40
C GLY A 115 12.85 16.22 -4.66
N ARG A 116 12.68 15.87 -3.40
CA ARG A 116 13.75 15.37 -2.55
C ARG A 116 13.65 13.88 -2.31
N ARG A 117 14.77 13.23 -2.15
CA ARG A 117 14.86 11.82 -1.79
C ARG A 117 14.79 11.68 -0.27
N ILE A 118 13.96 10.75 0.20
CA ILE A 118 13.92 10.30 1.60
C ILE A 118 14.00 8.77 1.65
N ALA A 119 14.34 8.22 2.81
CA ALA A 119 14.16 6.81 3.10
C ALA A 119 12.86 6.64 3.90
N ILE A 120 12.04 5.69 3.49
CA ILE A 120 10.85 5.26 4.22
C ILE A 120 11.01 3.82 4.69
N ASP A 121 10.18 3.45 5.64
CA ASP A 121 10.11 2.10 6.14
C ASP A 121 9.38 1.19 5.14
N SER A 122 9.75 -0.07 5.09
CA SER A 122 8.92 -1.13 4.53
C SER A 122 8.58 -2.13 5.62
N CYS A 123 7.71 -3.04 5.33
CA CYS A 123 7.27 -4.04 6.27
C CYS A 123 7.33 -5.41 5.62
N GLU A 124 7.35 -6.46 6.43
CA GLU A 124 7.26 -7.83 5.96
C GLU A 124 6.11 -8.55 6.69
N LEU A 125 5.32 -9.27 5.94
CA LEU A 125 4.36 -10.25 6.42
C LEU A 125 4.79 -11.63 5.95
N ASN A 126 5.20 -12.50 6.88
CA ASN A 126 5.76 -13.83 6.59
C ASN A 126 6.86 -13.77 5.50
N GLY A 127 7.75 -12.76 5.54
CA GLY A 127 8.82 -12.54 4.57
C GLY A 127 8.38 -11.93 3.23
N ARG A 128 7.12 -11.50 3.09
CA ARG A 128 6.62 -10.78 1.92
C ARG A 128 6.58 -9.28 2.20
N PRO A 129 7.30 -8.46 1.44
CA PRO A 129 7.29 -7.02 1.65
C PRO A 129 5.94 -6.38 1.37
N PHE A 130 5.58 -5.37 2.20
CA PHE A 130 4.48 -4.44 1.95
C PHE A 130 4.87 -3.01 2.36
N PHE A 131 4.10 -2.02 1.90
CA PHE A 131 4.48 -0.62 2.02
C PHE A 131 3.39 0.26 2.64
N CYS A 132 2.14 -0.14 2.51
CA CYS A 132 1.01 0.61 3.05
C CYS A 132 0.36 -0.10 4.21
N THR A 133 -0.32 -1.20 3.94
CA THR A 133 -1.13 -1.91 4.94
C THR A 133 -1.15 -3.41 4.68
N CYS A 134 -1.20 -4.19 5.74
CA CYS A 134 -1.68 -5.56 5.66
C CYS A 134 -2.81 -5.76 6.66
N GLY A 135 -3.79 -6.57 6.32
CA GLY A 135 -4.96 -6.72 7.16
C GLY A 135 -5.68 -8.03 6.99
N MET A 136 -6.50 -8.34 7.98
CA MET A 136 -7.35 -9.52 8.05
C MET A 136 -8.69 -9.18 8.69
N GLY A 137 -9.65 -10.06 8.51
CA GLY A 137 -11.01 -9.80 8.90
C GLY A 137 -11.86 -9.35 7.70
N PHE A 138 -12.78 -8.44 7.94
CA PHE A 138 -13.75 -8.00 6.95
C PHE A 138 -13.10 -7.36 5.71
N ASP A 139 -12.07 -6.55 5.87
CA ASP A 139 -11.37 -5.90 4.77
C ASP A 139 -10.65 -6.91 3.84
N ALA A 140 -10.07 -7.96 4.41
CA ALA A 140 -9.47 -9.04 3.64
C ALA A 140 -10.53 -9.87 2.88
N ALA A 141 -11.69 -10.13 3.51
CA ALA A 141 -12.81 -10.80 2.86
C ALA A 141 -13.32 -9.97 1.67
N VAL A 142 -13.52 -8.66 1.86
CA VAL A 142 -13.91 -7.73 0.79
C VAL A 142 -12.85 -7.69 -0.32
N SER A 143 -11.57 -7.64 0.02
CA SER A 143 -10.46 -7.62 -0.94
C SER A 143 -10.46 -8.88 -1.81
N ARG A 144 -10.68 -10.05 -1.21
CA ARG A 144 -10.78 -11.34 -1.92
C ARG A 144 -11.95 -11.34 -2.89
N THR A 145 -13.16 -11.07 -2.40
CA THR A 145 -14.38 -11.10 -3.23
C THR A 145 -14.33 -10.04 -4.33
N PHE A 146 -13.76 -8.86 -4.06
CA PHE A 146 -13.55 -7.83 -5.08
C PHE A 146 -12.52 -8.25 -6.13
N ALA A 147 -11.48 -9.00 -5.75
CA ALA A 147 -10.48 -9.52 -6.69
C ALA A 147 -11.10 -10.52 -7.68
N GLU A 148 -12.07 -11.32 -7.24
CA GLU A 148 -12.80 -12.31 -8.04
C GLU A 148 -13.92 -11.69 -8.89
N ALA A 149 -14.35 -10.45 -8.59
CA ALA A 149 -15.42 -9.79 -9.30
C ALA A 149 -15.09 -9.54 -10.78
N SER A 150 -16.05 -9.77 -11.65
CA SER A 150 -15.95 -9.57 -13.11
C SER A 150 -15.89 -8.09 -13.52
N THR A 151 -16.36 -7.20 -12.64
CA THR A 151 -16.35 -5.73 -12.85
C THR A 151 -15.50 -5.05 -11.80
N ARG A 152 -14.99 -3.87 -12.13
CA ARG A 152 -14.13 -3.05 -11.23
C ARG A 152 -14.79 -1.69 -11.01
N GLY A 153 -14.44 -1.04 -9.91
CA GLY A 153 -14.85 0.32 -9.63
C GLY A 153 -15.61 0.49 -8.31
N PRO A 154 -15.97 1.73 -7.94
CA PRO A 154 -16.52 2.05 -6.62
C PRO A 154 -17.87 1.38 -6.34
N VAL A 155 -18.71 1.24 -7.37
CA VAL A 155 -20.05 0.61 -7.22
C VAL A 155 -19.91 -0.88 -6.93
N THR A 156 -19.02 -1.57 -7.64
CA THR A 156 -18.74 -2.99 -7.40
C THR A 156 -18.17 -3.18 -6.01
N TYR A 157 -17.23 -2.33 -5.59
CA TYR A 157 -16.65 -2.38 -4.26
C TYR A 157 -17.70 -2.20 -3.15
N LEU A 158 -18.58 -1.21 -3.28
CA LEU A 158 -19.67 -0.97 -2.31
C LEU A 158 -20.64 -2.16 -2.23
N ARG A 159 -21.01 -2.73 -3.38
CA ARG A 159 -21.86 -3.93 -3.42
C ARG A 159 -21.21 -5.10 -2.72
N THR A 160 -19.93 -5.37 -3.00
CA THR A 160 -19.13 -6.41 -2.34
C THR A 160 -19.12 -6.22 -0.83
N MET A 161 -18.90 -5.00 -0.36
CA MET A 161 -18.94 -4.68 1.09
C MET A 161 -20.27 -5.03 1.73
N ILE A 162 -21.40 -4.71 1.08
CA ILE A 162 -22.75 -5.00 1.62
C ILE A 162 -23.01 -6.50 1.64
N GLU A 163 -22.60 -7.23 0.61
CA GLU A 163 -22.78 -8.68 0.50
C GLU A 163 -21.93 -9.39 1.58
N GLU A 164 -20.66 -9.03 1.72
CA GLU A 164 -19.77 -9.60 2.73
C GLU A 164 -20.21 -9.30 4.15
N TYR A 165 -20.67 -8.07 4.45
CA TYR A 165 -21.10 -7.68 5.80
C TYR A 165 -22.19 -8.60 6.36
N ARG A 166 -23.08 -9.12 5.51
CA ARG A 166 -24.19 -9.99 5.94
C ARG A 166 -23.76 -11.37 6.37
N SER A 167 -22.67 -11.87 5.82
CA SER A 167 -22.15 -13.24 6.05
C SER A 167 -20.93 -13.26 6.94
N PHE A 168 -20.25 -12.13 7.11
CA PHE A 168 -19.00 -12.05 7.86
C PHE A 168 -19.22 -12.30 9.36
N LYS A 169 -18.34 -13.13 9.91
CA LYS A 169 -18.27 -13.39 11.34
C LYS A 169 -16.90 -12.96 11.84
N PRO A 170 -16.85 -12.03 12.82
CA PRO A 170 -15.60 -11.64 13.45
C PRO A 170 -14.89 -12.85 14.06
N GLU A 171 -13.57 -12.83 14.05
CA GLU A 171 -12.73 -13.86 14.65
C GLU A 171 -11.99 -13.31 15.86
N THR A 172 -11.60 -14.21 16.78
CA THR A 172 -10.72 -13.88 17.89
C THR A 172 -9.28 -14.12 17.48
N TYR A 173 -8.43 -13.13 17.72
CA TYR A 173 -7.01 -13.14 17.44
C TYR A 173 -6.21 -13.09 18.73
N HIS A 174 -5.15 -13.91 18.83
CA HIS A 174 -4.14 -13.79 19.86
C HIS A 174 -2.95 -13.03 19.28
N LEU A 175 -2.63 -11.91 19.88
CA LEU A 175 -1.61 -10.97 19.42
C LEU A 175 -0.42 -11.01 20.38
N ASP A 176 0.77 -11.23 19.85
CA ASP A 176 2.04 -11.07 20.54
C ASP A 176 2.74 -9.84 19.94
N ILE A 177 2.83 -8.79 20.72
CA ILE A 177 3.28 -7.46 20.30
C ILE A 177 4.72 -7.27 20.76
N ASN A 178 5.58 -6.79 19.84
CA ASN A 178 6.97 -6.46 20.09
C ASN A 178 7.76 -7.62 20.74
N ASP A 179 7.67 -8.81 20.14
CA ASP A 179 8.41 -9.99 20.56
C ASP A 179 8.17 -10.38 22.04
N GLY A 180 6.91 -10.33 22.49
CA GLY A 180 6.48 -10.76 23.82
C GLY A 180 6.44 -9.66 24.86
N GLU A 181 6.66 -8.39 24.50
CA GLU A 181 6.48 -7.28 25.44
C GLU A 181 5.05 -7.18 25.95
N ARG A 182 4.09 -7.51 25.09
CA ARG A 182 2.66 -7.53 25.41
C ARG A 182 1.91 -8.59 24.63
N THR A 183 0.98 -9.26 25.28
CA THR A 183 0.03 -10.16 24.64
C THR A 183 -1.40 -9.62 24.80
N LEU A 184 -2.22 -9.79 23.77
CA LEU A 184 -3.61 -9.35 23.74
C LEU A 184 -4.46 -10.40 23.03
N GLU A 185 -5.59 -10.74 23.62
CA GLU A 185 -6.66 -11.48 22.94
C GLU A 185 -7.78 -10.50 22.59
N THR A 186 -8.18 -10.47 21.32
CA THR A 186 -9.19 -9.53 20.83
C THR A 186 -10.07 -10.13 19.76
N GLU A 187 -11.37 -9.87 19.84
CA GLU A 187 -12.30 -10.08 18.74
C GLU A 187 -12.27 -8.86 17.82
N ALA A 188 -11.97 -9.06 16.55
CA ALA A 188 -11.89 -7.97 15.58
C ALA A 188 -12.81 -8.18 14.38
N PHE A 189 -13.49 -7.12 13.97
CA PHE A 189 -14.15 -7.02 12.68
C PHE A 189 -13.13 -6.73 11.57
N VAL A 190 -12.18 -5.82 11.85
CA VAL A 190 -11.02 -5.52 11.02
C VAL A 190 -9.79 -5.45 11.93
N LEU A 191 -8.71 -6.12 11.53
CA LEU A 191 -7.40 -6.03 12.14
C LEU A 191 -6.37 -5.69 11.06
N VAL A 192 -5.73 -4.52 11.19
CA VAL A 192 -4.78 -4.00 10.21
C VAL A 192 -3.49 -3.59 10.88
N VAL A 193 -2.39 -3.88 10.22
CA VAL A 193 -1.09 -3.27 10.53
C VAL A 193 -0.75 -2.32 9.39
N ALA A 194 -0.63 -1.06 9.73
CA ALA A 194 -0.45 0.04 8.79
C ALA A 194 0.93 0.68 8.96
N ASN A 195 1.61 0.89 7.84
CA ASN A 195 2.78 1.74 7.68
C ASN A 195 2.41 3.08 7.05
N ALA A 196 1.28 3.11 6.34
CA ALA A 196 0.74 4.30 5.66
C ALA A 196 -0.64 4.67 6.20
N THR A 197 -1.02 5.92 6.05
CA THR A 197 -2.26 6.46 6.66
C THR A 197 -3.54 5.82 6.13
N GLN A 198 -3.52 5.24 4.92
CA GLN A 198 -4.74 4.87 4.21
C GLN A 198 -4.57 3.65 3.31
N TYR A 199 -5.67 2.94 3.06
CA TYR A 199 -5.73 1.93 2.01
C TYR A 199 -5.60 2.51 0.58
N GLY A 200 -5.82 3.80 0.45
CA GLY A 200 -5.99 4.54 -0.79
C GLY A 200 -7.38 5.16 -0.90
N ASN A 201 -7.58 6.01 -1.89
CA ASN A 201 -8.86 6.67 -2.18
C ASN A 201 -9.50 7.38 -0.97
N ASN A 202 -8.67 7.91 -0.07
CA ASN A 202 -9.03 8.59 1.19
C ASN A 202 -9.73 7.69 2.22
N ALA A 203 -9.52 6.39 2.20
CA ALA A 203 -9.95 5.48 3.25
C ALA A 203 -8.84 5.38 4.32
N TYR A 204 -8.90 6.25 5.32
CA TYR A 204 -7.87 6.42 6.35
C TYR A 204 -8.05 5.44 7.50
N ILE A 205 -7.32 4.33 7.49
CA ILE A 205 -7.37 3.32 8.55
C ILE A 205 -6.45 3.66 9.74
N ALA A 206 -5.33 4.33 9.49
CA ALA A 206 -4.38 4.78 10.50
C ALA A 206 -3.97 6.23 10.19
N PRO A 207 -4.82 7.24 10.48
CA PRO A 207 -4.59 8.63 10.06
C PRO A 207 -3.28 9.25 10.57
N GLU A 208 -2.72 8.71 11.67
CA GLU A 208 -1.50 9.20 12.31
C GLU A 208 -0.25 8.42 11.90
N ALA A 209 -0.35 7.41 11.03
CA ALA A 209 0.79 6.62 10.58
C ALA A 209 1.80 7.48 9.83
N ASP A 210 3.09 7.26 10.09
CA ASP A 210 4.21 7.93 9.42
C ASP A 210 5.11 6.87 8.78
N LEU A 211 5.34 7.00 7.49
CA LEU A 211 6.16 6.08 6.69
C LEU A 211 7.63 6.00 7.11
N SER A 212 8.10 6.82 8.06
CA SER A 212 9.53 6.98 8.36
C SER A 212 9.88 7.09 9.84
N ASP A 213 8.93 6.87 10.76
CA ASP A 213 9.14 7.02 12.20
C ASP A 213 9.65 5.74 12.90
N GLY A 214 9.81 4.65 12.15
CA GLY A 214 10.28 3.37 12.69
C GLY A 214 9.23 2.62 13.50
N LEU A 215 7.94 2.89 13.26
CA LEU A 215 6.80 2.27 13.93
C LEU A 215 5.75 1.81 12.91
N LEU A 216 4.89 0.91 13.35
CA LEU A 216 3.69 0.46 12.65
C LEU A 216 2.48 0.81 13.51
N ASP A 217 1.36 1.11 12.88
CA ASP A 217 0.09 1.32 13.57
C ASP A 217 -0.74 0.03 13.50
N LEU A 218 -0.90 -0.66 14.63
CA LEU A 218 -1.90 -1.72 14.79
C LEU A 218 -3.26 -1.05 14.97
N ALA A 219 -4.14 -1.20 13.98
CA ALA A 219 -5.49 -0.66 13.99
C ALA A 219 -6.51 -1.81 14.09
N ILE A 220 -7.38 -1.73 15.10
CA ILE A 220 -8.41 -2.73 15.36
C ILE A 220 -9.78 -2.04 15.32
N ILE A 221 -10.67 -2.54 14.48
CA ILE A 221 -12.09 -2.19 14.52
C ILE A 221 -12.84 -3.38 15.13
N ARG A 222 -13.41 -3.17 16.31
CA ARG A 222 -14.22 -4.17 17.00
C ARG A 222 -15.57 -4.37 16.29
N PRO A 223 -16.23 -5.51 16.50
CA PRO A 223 -17.58 -5.72 15.98
C PRO A 223 -18.55 -4.61 16.43
N PHE A 224 -19.42 -4.18 15.54
CA PHE A 224 -20.40 -3.11 15.77
C PHE A 224 -21.74 -3.46 15.13
N PRO A 225 -22.86 -2.86 15.63
CA PRO A 225 -24.18 -3.05 15.04
C PRO A 225 -24.26 -2.47 13.61
N VAL A 226 -25.01 -3.11 12.73
CA VAL A 226 -25.19 -2.66 11.34
C VAL A 226 -25.66 -1.21 11.22
N LEU A 227 -26.42 -0.71 12.18
CA LEU A 227 -26.90 0.68 12.21
C LEU A 227 -25.76 1.70 12.38
N GLU A 228 -24.61 1.28 12.91
CA GLU A 228 -23.43 2.12 13.10
C GLU A 228 -22.44 2.03 11.91
N ALA A 229 -22.67 1.13 10.95
CA ALA A 229 -21.77 0.93 9.80
C ALA A 229 -21.54 2.20 8.97
N ALA A 230 -22.60 3.02 8.79
CA ALA A 230 -22.48 4.29 8.06
C ALA A 230 -21.62 5.32 8.81
N VAL A 231 -21.62 5.29 10.15
CA VAL A 231 -20.78 6.16 10.97
C VAL A 231 -19.32 5.71 10.88
N VAL A 232 -19.04 4.42 11.08
CA VAL A 232 -17.69 3.85 10.98
C VAL A 232 -17.10 4.13 9.60
N LEU A 233 -17.86 3.90 8.53
CA LEU A 233 -17.43 4.19 7.17
C LEU A 233 -17.17 5.70 6.95
N GLY A 234 -18.05 6.56 7.48
CA GLY A 234 -17.88 8.01 7.43
C GLY A 234 -16.60 8.46 8.15
N ASP A 235 -16.33 7.93 9.33
CA ASP A 235 -15.13 8.24 10.11
C ASP A 235 -13.86 7.75 9.39
N LEU A 236 -13.90 6.56 8.76
CA LEU A 236 -12.82 6.04 7.91
C LEU A 236 -12.51 6.99 6.75
N MET A 237 -13.53 7.45 6.02
CA MET A 237 -13.37 8.32 4.86
C MET A 237 -12.96 9.75 5.23
N LEU A 238 -13.24 10.19 6.44
CA LEU A 238 -12.90 11.52 6.95
C LEU A 238 -11.63 11.56 7.81
N GLY A 239 -10.97 10.41 8.01
CA GLY A 239 -9.80 10.31 8.88
C GLY A 239 -10.10 10.56 10.36
N LYS A 240 -11.31 10.22 10.81
CA LYS A 240 -11.79 10.48 12.18
C LYS A 240 -11.96 9.23 13.03
N LEU A 241 -11.42 8.09 12.58
CA LEU A 241 -11.54 6.82 13.30
C LEU A 241 -11.03 6.89 14.74
N ALA A 242 -10.01 7.69 15.04
CA ALA A 242 -9.48 7.85 16.40
C ALA A 242 -10.53 8.29 17.43
N GLY A 243 -11.63 8.95 17.01
CA GLY A 243 -12.76 9.30 17.86
C GLY A 243 -13.88 8.26 17.92
N ASN A 244 -13.78 7.17 17.16
CA ASN A 244 -14.82 6.15 17.10
C ASN A 244 -14.66 5.13 18.24
N LYS A 245 -15.74 4.83 18.95
CA LYS A 245 -15.73 3.91 20.12
C LYS A 245 -15.37 2.45 19.76
N HIS A 246 -15.46 2.07 18.49
CA HIS A 246 -15.13 0.72 18.03
C HIS A 246 -13.70 0.61 17.49
N TYR A 247 -12.97 1.73 17.43
CA TYR A 247 -11.62 1.77 16.92
C TYR A 247 -10.60 1.89 18.04
N GLU A 248 -9.57 1.07 17.95
CA GLU A 248 -8.40 1.11 18.81
C GLU A 248 -7.15 1.12 17.93
N THR A 249 -6.12 1.84 18.36
CA THR A 249 -4.83 1.85 17.68
C THR A 249 -3.69 1.83 18.68
N GLU A 250 -2.57 1.17 18.31
CA GLU A 250 -1.35 1.07 19.09
C GLU A 250 -0.14 1.10 18.16
N ARG A 251 0.91 1.82 18.53
CA ARG A 251 2.17 1.85 17.79
C ARG A 251 3.07 0.69 18.20
N ILE A 252 3.52 -0.08 17.22
CA ILE A 252 4.27 -1.32 17.40
C ILE A 252 5.48 -1.39 16.46
N LYS A 253 6.38 -2.35 16.67
CA LYS A 253 7.50 -2.65 15.76
C LYS A 253 7.38 -4.02 15.11
N SER A 254 6.81 -4.97 15.83
CA SER A 254 6.55 -6.32 15.35
C SER A 254 5.24 -6.84 15.91
N LEU A 255 4.64 -7.77 15.21
CA LEU A 255 3.40 -8.41 15.62
C LEU A 255 3.39 -9.87 15.16
N ARG A 256 3.19 -10.80 16.08
CA ARG A 256 2.78 -12.17 15.76
C ARG A 256 1.30 -12.31 16.05
N ILE A 257 0.58 -12.85 15.09
CA ILE A 257 -0.85 -13.10 15.18
C ILE A 257 -1.08 -14.59 15.10
N GLU A 258 -1.85 -15.12 16.05
CA GLU A 258 -2.40 -16.46 15.99
C GLU A 258 -3.92 -16.36 15.86
N ARG A 259 -4.48 -17.14 14.94
CA ARG A 259 -5.93 -17.20 14.68
C ARG A 259 -6.40 -18.64 14.58
N PRO A 260 -7.70 -18.92 14.84
CA PRO A 260 -8.20 -20.28 14.94
C PRO A 260 -8.19 -21.03 13.59
N THR A 261 -8.35 -20.31 12.49
CA THR A 261 -8.47 -20.88 11.14
C THR A 261 -7.58 -20.19 10.13
N ALA A 262 -7.12 -20.92 9.11
CA ALA A 262 -6.53 -20.32 7.93
C ALA A 262 -7.59 -19.50 7.16
N GLY A 263 -7.17 -18.44 6.47
CA GLY A 263 -8.12 -17.61 5.73
C GLY A 263 -7.48 -16.42 5.02
N ALA A 264 -8.32 -15.52 4.54
CA ALA A 264 -7.91 -14.37 3.78
C ALA A 264 -7.10 -13.36 4.62
N VAL A 265 -6.09 -12.80 3.98
CA VAL A 265 -5.28 -11.65 4.41
C VAL A 265 -5.09 -10.78 3.17
N HIS A 266 -4.96 -9.49 3.31
CA HIS A 266 -4.48 -8.66 2.21
C HIS A 266 -3.13 -8.03 2.53
N ILE A 267 -2.33 -7.81 1.49
CA ILE A 267 -1.11 -7.02 1.49
C ILE A 267 -1.28 -5.91 0.46
N ASP A 268 -1.31 -4.66 0.91
CA ASP A 268 -1.52 -3.48 0.05
C ASP A 268 -2.74 -3.63 -0.90
N GLY A 269 -3.81 -4.28 -0.42
CA GLY A 269 -5.03 -4.55 -1.16
C GLY A 269 -4.99 -5.81 -2.06
N GLU A 270 -3.87 -6.52 -2.14
CA GLU A 270 -3.78 -7.82 -2.84
C GLU A 270 -4.17 -8.95 -1.88
N PRO A 271 -5.21 -9.75 -2.16
CA PRO A 271 -5.64 -10.81 -1.29
C PRO A 271 -4.70 -12.03 -1.36
N LEU A 272 -4.50 -12.66 -0.20
CA LEU A 272 -3.71 -13.87 -0.02
C LEU A 272 -4.46 -14.81 0.92
N GLU A 273 -4.24 -16.12 0.79
CA GLU A 273 -4.65 -17.12 1.79
C GLU A 273 -3.44 -17.51 2.64
N LEU A 274 -3.55 -17.36 3.95
CA LEU A 274 -2.48 -17.69 4.89
C LEU A 274 -2.98 -18.63 5.99
N GLY A 275 -2.04 -19.30 6.64
CA GLY A 275 -2.29 -20.18 7.78
C GLY A 275 -2.74 -19.46 9.04
N THR A 276 -2.59 -20.16 10.15
CA THR A 276 -3.04 -19.69 11.47
C THR A 276 -2.02 -18.77 12.17
N THR A 277 -0.76 -18.77 11.75
CA THR A 277 0.31 -17.94 12.32
C THR A 277 0.79 -16.93 11.29
N ILE A 278 0.82 -15.66 11.66
CA ILE A 278 1.21 -14.56 10.81
C ILE A 278 2.21 -13.69 11.57
N ASP A 279 3.41 -13.55 11.00
CA ASP A 279 4.48 -12.73 11.54
C ASP A 279 4.62 -11.45 10.71
N ILE A 280 4.56 -10.30 11.39
CA ILE A 280 4.69 -8.96 10.78
C ILE A 280 5.83 -8.24 11.48
N LYS A 281 6.73 -7.66 10.69
CA LYS A 281 7.85 -6.87 11.21
C LYS A 281 8.11 -5.63 10.37
N LEU A 282 8.61 -4.61 11.02
CA LEU A 282 9.11 -3.40 10.40
C LEU A 282 10.53 -3.60 9.85
N CYS A 283 10.81 -3.02 8.69
CA CYS A 283 12.14 -2.88 8.10
C CYS A 283 12.43 -1.38 7.94
N PRO A 284 13.08 -0.75 8.93
CA PRO A 284 13.21 0.71 8.96
C PRO A 284 14.11 1.22 7.83
N HIS A 285 13.72 2.37 7.25
CA HIS A 285 14.46 3.10 6.21
C HIS A 285 14.96 2.26 5.04
N SER A 286 14.20 1.25 4.67
CA SER A 286 14.59 0.21 3.70
C SER A 286 14.25 0.54 2.25
N LEU A 287 13.43 1.56 1.99
CA LEU A 287 13.04 1.98 0.66
C LEU A 287 13.28 3.49 0.46
N HIS A 288 14.08 3.83 -0.53
CA HIS A 288 14.24 5.23 -0.94
C HIS A 288 13.13 5.66 -1.88
N VAL A 289 12.52 6.82 -1.62
CA VAL A 289 11.43 7.38 -2.45
C VAL A 289 11.69 8.86 -2.77
N ILE A 290 11.08 9.35 -3.84
CA ILE A 290 11.08 10.77 -4.20
C ILE A 290 9.74 11.38 -3.76
N ILE A 291 9.80 12.41 -2.95
CA ILE A 291 8.64 13.18 -2.49
C ILE A 291 8.73 14.63 -2.93
N PRO A 292 7.60 15.38 -2.95
CA PRO A 292 7.62 16.81 -3.18
C PRO A 292 8.54 17.55 -2.18
N GLN A 293 9.05 18.71 -2.61
CA GLN A 293 9.78 19.62 -1.71
C GLN A 293 8.87 20.25 -0.69
#